data_9ea5d91161ad8b1aec118cae52a08265
#
_entry.id   9ea5d91161ad8b1aec118cae52a08265
#
_cell.length_a   1.000
_cell.length_b   1.000
_cell.length_c   1.000
_cell.angle_alpha   90.00
_cell.angle_beta   90.00
_cell.angle_gamma   90.00
#
_symmetry.space_group_name_H-M   'P 1'
#
loop_
_entity.id
_entity.type
_entity.pdbx_description
1 polymer ?
#
loop_
_entity_poly.entity_id
_entity_poly.type
_entity_poly.pdbx_seq_one_letter_code
_entity_poly.pdbx_strand_id
1 'polypeptide(L)'
;MLVVKVGGSAGINLDLVCADVAALWGEGAQLVLVHGGSHLTNQVAEALGHPPRFVTSLSGFTSRRTDRRTLEIFEMVYCGQVNKGIVERLQAQGANAVGLSGLDGRLLEGPRKDALRIVEDGRRLVLRDDYTGKVERVNTALLELLLNNGYLPVICPPAVSYAHEAINVDGDRAAAAIAAALGAEALVILSNVPGLLRAFPDEASLISHIAKERVEESLDFAQGRMKMKVLGAAEALQQGVGRVIFGDGRVDRAVRRALAGEGTVIT
;
A
#
# COMPACT_ATOMS: atom_id res chain seq x y z
N MET A 1 4.82 -0.27 17.80
CA MET A 1 5.20 -0.15 16.35
C MET A 1 3.95 0.12 15.52
N LEU A 2 4.02 1.14 14.67
CA LEU A 2 2.93 1.55 13.77
C LEU A 2 3.39 1.38 12.32
N VAL A 3 2.55 0.81 11.45
CA VAL A 3 2.74 0.86 10.00
C VAL A 3 1.65 1.75 9.41
N VAL A 4 2.05 2.79 8.69
CA VAL A 4 1.14 3.69 7.99
C VAL A 4 1.27 3.45 6.50
N LYS A 5 0.17 3.15 5.83
CA LYS A 5 0.14 3.05 4.38
C LYS A 5 -0.68 4.18 3.79
N VAL A 6 -0.08 4.97 2.93
CA VAL A 6 -0.78 6.01 2.18
C VAL A 6 -1.04 5.57 0.75
N GLY A 7 -2.29 5.69 0.31
CA GLY A 7 -2.72 5.31 -1.04
C GLY A 7 -2.04 6.15 -2.14
N GLY A 8 -2.11 5.65 -3.37
CA GLY A 8 -1.61 6.37 -4.55
C GLY A 8 -2.73 6.86 -5.48
N SER A 9 -3.96 6.97 -4.98
CA SER A 9 -5.11 7.51 -5.72
C SER A 9 -5.08 9.04 -5.74
N ALA A 10 -5.76 9.65 -6.71
CA ALA A 10 -6.01 11.09 -6.71
C ALA A 10 -6.80 11.51 -5.46
N GLY A 11 -6.61 12.74 -5.01
CA GLY A 11 -7.32 13.36 -3.90
C GLY A 11 -6.69 13.18 -2.52
N ILE A 12 -5.72 12.29 -2.34
CA ILE A 12 -4.95 12.18 -1.09
C ILE A 12 -4.04 13.40 -0.94
N ASN A 13 -4.02 13.99 0.26
CA ASN A 13 -3.18 15.14 0.57
C ASN A 13 -1.87 14.69 1.24
N LEU A 14 -0.82 14.51 0.44
CA LEU A 14 0.48 14.06 0.93
C LEU A 14 1.14 15.06 1.88
N ASP A 15 0.90 16.36 1.73
CA ASP A 15 1.49 17.39 2.60
C ASP A 15 0.93 17.25 4.02
N LEU A 16 -0.40 17.10 4.16
CA LEU A 16 -1.05 16.89 5.46
C LEU A 16 -0.65 15.54 6.09
N VAL A 17 -0.61 14.46 5.29
CA VAL A 17 -0.20 13.15 5.78
C VAL A 17 1.26 13.16 6.25
N CYS A 18 2.18 13.77 5.49
CA CYS A 18 3.60 13.84 5.87
C CYS A 18 3.79 14.72 7.13
N ALA A 19 3.05 15.82 7.27
CA ALA A 19 3.10 16.65 8.47
C ALA A 19 2.65 15.87 9.72
N ASP A 20 1.58 15.09 9.63
CA ASP A 20 1.10 14.26 10.74
C ASP A 20 2.07 13.13 11.09
N VAL A 21 2.61 12.44 10.08
CA VAL A 21 3.63 11.38 10.24
C VAL A 21 4.90 11.95 10.89
N ALA A 22 5.39 13.11 10.44
CA ALA A 22 6.58 13.74 11.01
C ALA A 22 6.35 14.18 12.45
N ALA A 23 5.16 14.70 12.78
CA ALA A 23 4.81 15.07 14.15
C ALA A 23 4.75 13.85 15.08
N LEU A 24 4.16 12.73 14.65
CA LEU A 24 4.16 11.46 15.39
C LEU A 24 5.58 10.93 15.60
N TRP A 25 6.43 11.00 14.56
CA TRP A 25 7.84 10.62 14.66
C TRP A 25 8.59 11.47 15.68
N GLY A 26 8.40 12.79 15.64
CA GLY A 26 9.00 13.73 16.59
C GLY A 26 8.56 13.51 18.06
N GLU A 27 7.39 12.93 18.28
CA GLU A 27 6.88 12.51 19.59
C GLU A 27 7.42 11.13 20.04
N GLY A 28 8.27 10.50 19.24
CA GLY A 28 8.91 9.22 19.55
C GLY A 28 8.13 7.98 19.08
N ALA A 29 7.12 8.14 18.23
CA ALA A 29 6.43 6.99 17.66
C ALA A 29 7.36 6.17 16.77
N GLN A 30 7.48 4.89 17.03
CA GLN A 30 8.16 3.95 16.15
C GLN A 30 7.22 3.61 14.97
N LEU A 31 7.54 4.10 13.78
CA LEU A 31 6.67 3.92 12.62
C LEU A 31 7.44 3.68 11.31
N VAL A 32 6.79 2.98 10.38
CA VAL A 32 7.20 2.77 8.99
C VAL A 32 6.11 3.34 8.09
N LEU A 33 6.49 4.14 7.08
CA LEU A 33 5.56 4.66 6.09
C LEU A 33 5.66 3.85 4.80
N VAL A 34 4.54 3.34 4.31
CA VAL A 34 4.43 2.65 3.01
C VAL A 34 3.56 3.48 2.09
N HIS A 35 3.96 3.69 0.83
CA HIS A 35 3.17 4.52 -0.06
C HIS A 35 2.81 3.83 -1.38
N GLY A 36 1.74 4.32 -2.01
CA GLY A 36 1.37 4.03 -3.39
C GLY A 36 1.77 5.15 -4.34
N GLY A 37 1.40 5.02 -5.62
CA GLY A 37 1.71 6.02 -6.65
C GLY A 37 0.91 5.82 -7.94
N SER A 38 -0.18 5.05 -7.87
CA SER A 38 -0.87 4.54 -9.05
C SER A 38 -1.49 5.62 -9.95
N HIS A 39 -1.96 6.74 -9.39
CA HIS A 39 -2.51 7.85 -10.19
C HIS A 39 -1.40 8.50 -11.04
N LEU A 40 -0.29 8.88 -10.40
CA LEU A 40 0.83 9.49 -11.09
C LEU A 40 1.48 8.52 -12.10
N THR A 41 1.53 7.22 -11.78
CA THR A 41 2.02 6.20 -12.72
C THR A 41 1.17 6.15 -13.99
N ASN A 42 -0.17 6.29 -13.88
CA ASN A 42 -1.03 6.36 -15.06
C ASN A 42 -0.70 7.58 -15.92
N GLN A 43 -0.59 8.76 -15.30
CA GLN A 43 -0.29 10.01 -16.01
C GLN A 43 1.07 9.95 -16.74
N VAL A 44 2.10 9.45 -16.06
CA VAL A 44 3.43 9.32 -16.66
C VAL A 44 3.44 8.27 -17.77
N ALA A 45 2.75 7.13 -17.58
CA ALA A 45 2.64 6.10 -18.59
C ALA A 45 1.95 6.62 -19.86
N GLU A 46 0.86 7.37 -19.71
CA GLU A 46 0.17 8.04 -20.83
C GLU A 46 1.09 9.04 -21.54
N ALA A 47 1.79 9.89 -20.77
CA ALA A 47 2.73 10.88 -21.32
C ALA A 47 3.91 10.23 -22.08
N LEU A 48 4.33 9.03 -21.67
CA LEU A 48 5.37 8.24 -22.34
C LEU A 48 4.85 7.38 -23.52
N GLY A 49 3.59 7.53 -23.90
CA GLY A 49 2.98 6.78 -25.00
C GLY A 49 2.76 5.28 -24.69
N HIS A 50 2.76 4.90 -23.40
CA HIS A 50 2.50 3.53 -22.94
C HIS A 50 1.34 3.52 -21.92
N PRO A 51 0.09 3.77 -22.37
CA PRO A 51 -1.05 3.93 -21.50
C PRO A 51 -1.29 2.67 -20.65
N PRO A 52 -1.74 2.83 -19.39
CA PRO A 52 -1.95 1.70 -18.50
C PRO A 52 -3.07 0.78 -19.00
N ARG A 53 -2.81 -0.51 -19.01
CA ARG A 53 -3.81 -1.54 -19.29
C ARG A 53 -4.21 -2.24 -18.00
N PHE A 54 -5.51 -2.36 -17.77
CA PHE A 54 -6.06 -3.10 -16.63
C PHE A 54 -6.68 -4.39 -17.12
N VAL A 55 -6.48 -5.45 -16.37
CA VAL A 55 -6.97 -6.79 -16.69
C VAL A 55 -7.70 -7.38 -15.49
N THR A 56 -8.75 -8.16 -15.76
CA THR A 56 -9.53 -8.82 -14.72
C THR A 56 -9.17 -10.30 -14.67
N SER A 57 -8.75 -10.76 -13.50
CA SER A 57 -8.45 -12.17 -13.25
C SER A 57 -9.72 -13.04 -13.25
N LEU A 58 -9.58 -14.36 -13.35
CA LEU A 58 -10.69 -15.30 -13.24
C LEU A 58 -11.45 -15.20 -11.91
N SER A 59 -10.76 -14.74 -10.86
CA SER A 59 -11.35 -14.49 -9.52
C SER A 59 -12.03 -13.12 -9.40
N GLY A 60 -12.15 -12.35 -10.48
CA GLY A 60 -12.86 -11.07 -10.52
C GLY A 60 -12.04 -9.88 -10.02
N PHE A 61 -10.76 -10.03 -9.70
CA PHE A 61 -9.90 -8.92 -9.30
C PHE A 61 -9.28 -8.22 -10.51
N THR A 62 -9.43 -6.90 -10.56
CA THR A 62 -8.82 -6.06 -11.59
C THR A 62 -7.46 -5.55 -11.09
N SER A 63 -6.42 -5.75 -11.90
CA SER A 63 -5.06 -5.28 -11.65
C SER A 63 -4.46 -4.64 -12.90
N ARG A 64 -3.43 -3.81 -12.71
CA ARG A 64 -2.62 -3.30 -13.83
C ARG A 64 -1.85 -4.46 -14.45
N ARG A 65 -2.01 -4.68 -15.75
CA ARG A 65 -1.07 -5.51 -16.50
C ARG A 65 0.31 -4.85 -16.40
N THR A 66 1.28 -5.61 -15.92
CA THR A 66 2.63 -5.11 -15.70
C THR A 66 3.60 -5.87 -16.59
N ASP A 67 3.67 -5.49 -17.88
CA ASP A 67 4.76 -5.91 -18.77
C ASP A 67 6.07 -5.21 -18.38
N ARG A 68 7.19 -5.54 -19.01
CA ARG A 68 8.50 -4.99 -18.65
C ARG A 68 8.53 -3.46 -18.72
N ARG A 69 7.94 -2.87 -19.77
CA ARG A 69 7.89 -1.41 -19.92
C ARG A 69 7.03 -0.74 -18.87
N THR A 70 5.89 -1.32 -18.55
CA THR A 70 5.03 -0.85 -17.44
C THR A 70 5.77 -0.91 -16.12
N LEU A 71 6.56 -1.98 -15.86
CA LEU A 71 7.36 -2.11 -14.64
C LEU A 71 8.42 -1.02 -14.54
N GLU A 72 9.13 -0.71 -15.63
CA GLU A 72 10.13 0.38 -15.66
C GLU A 72 9.51 1.74 -15.35
N ILE A 73 8.35 2.05 -15.93
CA ILE A 73 7.61 3.28 -15.63
C ILE A 73 7.15 3.29 -14.18
N PHE A 74 6.67 2.15 -13.68
CA PHE A 74 6.27 1.98 -12.29
C PHE A 74 7.45 2.27 -11.34
N GLU A 75 8.64 1.71 -11.60
CA GLU A 75 9.85 1.96 -10.81
C GLU A 75 10.25 3.44 -10.85
N MET A 76 10.29 4.08 -12.02
CA MET A 76 10.61 5.50 -12.14
C MET A 76 9.70 6.37 -11.28
N VAL A 77 8.40 6.10 -11.30
CA VAL A 77 7.41 6.91 -10.58
C VAL A 77 7.42 6.59 -9.09
N TYR A 78 7.38 5.32 -8.72
CA TYR A 78 7.29 4.94 -7.31
C TYR A 78 8.59 5.22 -6.56
N CYS A 79 9.74 4.73 -7.07
CA CYS A 79 11.02 4.86 -6.37
C CYS A 79 11.62 6.27 -6.51
N GLY A 80 11.40 6.91 -7.65
CA GLY A 80 11.89 8.25 -7.92
C GLY A 80 10.92 9.33 -7.43
N GLN A 81 9.92 9.63 -8.23
CA GLN A 81 9.11 10.83 -8.05
C GLN A 81 8.28 10.82 -6.75
N VAL A 82 7.53 9.75 -6.48
CA VAL A 82 6.67 9.70 -5.29
C VAL A 82 7.47 9.50 -4.03
N ASN A 83 8.35 8.49 -4.00
CA ASN A 83 9.15 8.18 -2.81
C ASN A 83 10.01 9.38 -2.38
N LYS A 84 10.78 9.95 -3.30
CA LYS A 84 11.65 11.10 -2.98
C LYS A 84 10.85 12.36 -2.64
N GLY A 85 9.70 12.57 -3.28
CA GLY A 85 8.81 13.66 -2.91
C GLY A 85 8.19 13.52 -1.50
N ILE A 86 7.94 12.30 -1.02
CA ILE A 86 7.53 12.05 0.37
C ILE A 86 8.71 12.26 1.31
N VAL A 87 9.90 11.74 1.00
CA VAL A 87 11.12 11.94 1.79
C VAL A 87 11.43 13.43 1.96
N GLU A 88 11.37 14.21 0.88
CA GLU A 88 11.58 15.66 0.90
C GLU A 88 10.62 16.35 1.87
N ARG A 89 9.32 16.02 1.84
CA ARG A 89 8.29 16.57 2.74
C ARG A 89 8.57 16.24 4.21
N LEU A 90 8.95 15.00 4.48
CA LEU A 90 9.28 14.53 5.84
C LEU A 90 10.55 15.20 6.36
N GLN A 91 11.60 15.32 5.54
CA GLN A 91 12.83 16.05 5.88
C GLN A 91 12.54 17.52 6.19
N ALA A 92 11.70 18.18 5.39
CA ALA A 92 11.28 19.56 5.62
C ALA A 92 10.52 19.76 6.95
N GLN A 93 9.93 18.69 7.51
CA GLN A 93 9.27 18.68 8.82
C GLN A 93 10.20 18.15 9.96
N GLY A 94 11.49 17.96 9.69
CA GLY A 94 12.47 17.51 10.68
C GLY A 94 12.51 15.99 10.93
N ALA A 95 11.76 15.19 10.19
CA ALA A 95 11.85 13.74 10.28
C ALA A 95 12.98 13.22 9.37
N ASN A 96 13.96 12.50 9.92
CA ASN A 96 15.08 11.96 9.17
C ASN A 96 14.67 10.72 8.35
N ALA A 97 13.97 10.95 7.24
CA ALA A 97 13.38 9.91 6.42
C ALA A 97 14.36 9.29 5.42
N VAL A 98 14.30 7.97 5.26
CA VAL A 98 15.05 7.19 4.26
C VAL A 98 14.07 6.49 3.33
N GLY A 99 14.13 6.86 2.04
CA GLY A 99 13.27 6.26 1.01
C GLY A 99 13.90 5.01 0.40
N LEU A 100 13.15 3.90 0.49
CA LEU A 100 13.51 2.58 -0.03
C LEU A 100 12.40 2.01 -0.90
N SER A 101 12.77 1.15 -1.82
CA SER A 101 11.85 0.21 -2.48
C SER A 101 11.98 -1.18 -1.84
N GLY A 102 11.07 -2.07 -2.16
CA GLY A 102 11.19 -3.47 -1.74
C GLY A 102 12.38 -4.21 -2.38
N LEU A 103 13.01 -3.64 -3.42
CA LEU A 103 14.24 -4.17 -4.03
C LEU A 103 15.46 -3.95 -3.15
N ASP A 104 15.52 -2.79 -2.46
CA ASP A 104 16.69 -2.37 -1.69
C ASP A 104 16.94 -3.34 -0.53
N GLY A 105 18.12 -3.93 -0.47
CA GLY A 105 18.47 -4.92 0.54
C GLY A 105 17.53 -6.13 0.58
N ARG A 106 16.84 -6.45 -0.52
CA ARG A 106 15.78 -7.49 -0.58
C ARG A 106 14.72 -7.26 0.49
N LEU A 107 14.31 -6.02 0.66
CA LEU A 107 13.39 -5.63 1.73
C LEU A 107 12.05 -6.34 1.62
N LEU A 108 11.52 -6.48 0.40
CA LEU A 108 10.31 -7.25 0.10
C LEU A 108 10.64 -8.32 -0.95
N GLU A 109 10.46 -9.57 -0.60
CA GLU A 109 10.78 -10.68 -1.49
C GLU A 109 9.62 -11.67 -1.61
N GLY A 110 9.46 -12.27 -2.79
CA GLY A 110 8.47 -13.31 -3.02
C GLY A 110 8.39 -13.76 -4.48
N PRO A 111 7.48 -14.68 -4.83
CA PRO A 111 7.40 -15.21 -6.19
C PRO A 111 6.77 -14.19 -7.15
N ARG A 112 7.32 -14.11 -8.36
CA ARG A 112 6.63 -13.60 -9.54
C ARG A 112 5.55 -14.61 -9.93
N LYS A 113 4.43 -14.15 -10.44
CA LYS A 113 3.40 -15.03 -11.03
C LYS A 113 3.89 -15.56 -12.38
N ASP A 114 3.96 -16.86 -12.54
CA ASP A 114 4.37 -17.51 -13.80
C ASP A 114 3.42 -17.20 -14.96
N ALA A 115 2.14 -17.05 -14.63
CA ALA A 115 1.09 -16.72 -15.59
C ALA A 115 -0.09 -16.04 -14.91
N LEU A 116 -0.61 -15.00 -15.55
CA LEU A 116 -1.82 -14.32 -15.14
C LEU A 116 -2.98 -14.80 -16.03
N ARG A 117 -3.95 -15.49 -15.43
CA ARG A 117 -5.16 -15.93 -16.12
C ARG A 117 -6.21 -14.84 -16.04
N ILE A 118 -6.63 -14.33 -17.20
CA ILE A 118 -7.54 -13.19 -17.30
C ILE A 118 -8.80 -13.56 -18.12
N VAL A 119 -9.82 -12.73 -17.99
CA VAL A 119 -10.98 -12.68 -18.89
C VAL A 119 -10.92 -11.37 -19.67
N GLU A 120 -10.90 -11.47 -21.00
CA GLU A 120 -10.94 -10.33 -21.91
C GLU A 120 -11.92 -10.66 -23.04
N ASP A 121 -12.88 -9.78 -23.28
CA ASP A 121 -13.96 -9.96 -24.26
C ASP A 121 -14.67 -11.33 -24.15
N GLY A 122 -14.92 -11.76 -22.90
CA GLY A 122 -15.55 -13.06 -22.60
C GLY A 122 -14.66 -14.29 -22.82
N ARG A 123 -13.40 -14.09 -23.24
CA ARG A 123 -12.44 -15.18 -23.49
C ARG A 123 -11.44 -15.29 -22.34
N ARG A 124 -11.05 -16.53 -22.03
CA ARG A 124 -9.99 -16.80 -21.05
C ARG A 124 -8.64 -16.76 -21.77
N LEU A 125 -7.74 -15.91 -21.30
CA LEU A 125 -6.40 -15.74 -21.83
C LEU A 125 -5.37 -16.00 -20.72
N VAL A 126 -4.14 -16.34 -21.12
CA VAL A 126 -3.01 -16.55 -20.23
C VAL A 126 -1.89 -15.60 -20.63
N LEU A 127 -1.58 -14.65 -19.77
CA LEU A 127 -0.44 -13.74 -19.93
C LEU A 127 0.77 -14.32 -19.19
N ARG A 128 1.92 -14.44 -19.87
CA ARG A 128 3.18 -14.96 -19.28
C ARG A 128 4.24 -13.87 -19.11
N ASP A 129 4.07 -12.73 -19.77
CA ASP A 129 4.95 -11.57 -19.73
C ASP A 129 4.46 -10.53 -18.70
N ASP A 130 3.87 -10.99 -17.61
CA ASP A 130 3.40 -10.14 -16.52
C ASP A 130 4.37 -10.23 -15.33
N TYR A 131 4.82 -9.08 -14.83
CA TYR A 131 5.77 -8.93 -13.72
C TYR A 131 5.08 -8.65 -12.39
N THR A 132 3.85 -9.14 -12.20
CA THR A 132 3.20 -9.08 -10.90
C THR A 132 3.62 -10.24 -10.00
N GLY A 133 3.63 -9.98 -8.70
CA GLY A 133 3.99 -10.97 -7.71
C GLY A 133 3.28 -10.74 -6.38
N LYS A 134 3.78 -11.40 -5.35
CA LYS A 134 3.35 -11.21 -3.96
C LYS A 134 4.56 -11.14 -3.03
N VAL A 135 4.39 -10.55 -1.86
CA VAL A 135 5.40 -10.54 -0.79
C VAL A 135 5.20 -11.78 0.08
N GLU A 136 6.28 -12.51 0.32
CA GLU A 136 6.32 -13.66 1.26
C GLU A 136 7.36 -13.46 2.35
N ARG A 137 8.38 -12.64 2.11
CA ARG A 137 9.45 -12.34 3.07
C ARG A 137 9.67 -10.84 3.18
N VAL A 138 9.91 -10.38 4.39
CA VAL A 138 10.29 -9.00 4.71
C VAL A 138 11.63 -9.02 5.42
N ASN A 139 12.58 -8.21 4.99
CA ASN A 139 13.86 -8.04 5.66
C ASN A 139 13.69 -7.08 6.85
N THR A 140 13.21 -7.60 7.97
CA THR A 140 13.00 -6.82 9.20
C THR A 140 14.30 -6.29 9.77
N ALA A 141 15.42 -7.00 9.60
CA ALA A 141 16.71 -6.56 10.09
C ALA A 141 17.15 -5.21 9.50
N LEU A 142 16.84 -4.95 8.21
CA LEU A 142 17.09 -3.66 7.59
C LEU A 142 16.18 -2.56 8.19
N LEU A 143 14.91 -2.86 8.42
CA LEU A 143 13.98 -1.90 9.01
C LEU A 143 14.34 -1.57 10.45
N GLU A 144 14.64 -2.57 11.26
CA GLU A 144 15.09 -2.43 12.64
C GLU A 144 16.40 -1.64 12.73
N LEU A 145 17.35 -1.91 11.83
CA LEU A 145 18.59 -1.15 11.75
C LEU A 145 18.31 0.35 11.54
N LEU A 146 17.43 0.70 10.61
CA LEU A 146 17.09 2.10 10.34
C LEU A 146 16.35 2.74 11.52
N LEU A 147 15.32 2.09 12.04
CA LEU A 147 14.53 2.59 13.17
C LEU A 147 15.38 2.81 14.42
N ASN A 148 16.26 1.85 14.76
CA ASN A 148 17.13 1.93 15.93
C ASN A 148 18.22 3.00 15.80
N ASN A 149 18.49 3.47 14.58
CA ASN A 149 19.44 4.57 14.33
C ASN A 149 18.76 5.90 14.00
N GLY A 150 17.46 6.05 14.30
CA GLY A 150 16.75 7.32 14.18
C GLY A 150 16.35 7.68 12.74
N TYR A 151 16.25 6.71 11.85
CA TYR A 151 15.75 6.91 10.49
C TYR A 151 14.30 6.44 10.36
N LEU A 152 13.47 7.26 9.73
CA LEU A 152 12.10 6.93 9.36
C LEU A 152 12.09 6.21 7.99
N PRO A 153 11.80 4.89 7.93
CA PRO A 153 11.72 4.20 6.65
C PRO A 153 10.47 4.61 5.86
N VAL A 154 10.67 4.98 4.59
CA VAL A 154 9.60 5.29 3.62
C VAL A 154 9.69 4.29 2.48
N ILE A 155 8.75 3.35 2.42
CA ILE A 155 8.84 2.17 1.56
C ILE A 155 7.83 2.25 0.41
N CYS A 156 8.27 1.89 -0.78
CA CYS A 156 7.36 1.66 -1.89
C CYS A 156 7.50 0.25 -2.48
N PRO A 157 6.43 -0.36 -3.00
CA PRO A 157 6.55 -1.44 -3.96
C PRO A 157 7.14 -0.86 -5.26
N PRO A 158 8.15 -1.42 -5.91
CA PRO A 158 8.36 -2.81 -6.27
C PRO A 158 9.04 -3.67 -5.21
N ALA A 159 9.02 -4.99 -5.45
CA ALA A 159 9.69 -6.00 -4.66
C ALA A 159 10.65 -6.83 -5.54
N VAL A 160 11.44 -7.71 -4.95
CA VAL A 160 12.31 -8.63 -5.68
C VAL A 160 11.72 -10.04 -5.74
N SER A 161 11.79 -10.68 -6.89
CA SER A 161 11.40 -12.08 -7.05
C SER A 161 12.49 -13.03 -6.57
N TYR A 162 12.14 -14.30 -6.32
CA TYR A 162 13.13 -15.36 -6.05
C TYR A 162 14.08 -15.61 -7.21
N ALA A 163 13.71 -15.18 -8.43
CA ALA A 163 14.56 -15.19 -9.62
C ALA A 163 15.37 -13.90 -9.81
N HIS A 164 15.41 -13.03 -8.78
CA HIS A 164 16.15 -11.76 -8.76
C HIS A 164 15.64 -10.71 -9.76
N GLU A 165 14.41 -10.83 -10.21
CA GLU A 165 13.75 -9.84 -11.05
C GLU A 165 12.95 -8.85 -10.19
N ALA A 166 12.81 -7.61 -10.64
CA ALA A 166 11.84 -6.69 -10.07
C ALA A 166 10.42 -7.16 -10.37
N ILE A 167 9.53 -7.01 -9.40
CA ILE A 167 8.11 -7.36 -9.52
C ILE A 167 7.22 -6.27 -8.94
N ASN A 168 6.07 -6.04 -9.58
CA ASN A 168 5.02 -5.20 -9.03
C ASN A 168 4.21 -6.00 -8.01
N VAL A 169 4.09 -5.48 -6.80
CA VAL A 169 3.27 -6.06 -5.73
C VAL A 169 2.21 -5.06 -5.28
N ASP A 170 1.09 -5.56 -4.75
CA ASP A 170 0.05 -4.70 -4.19
C ASP A 170 0.56 -3.99 -2.93
N GLY A 171 0.41 -2.65 -2.88
CA GLY A 171 0.96 -1.84 -1.80
C GLY A 171 0.22 -2.00 -0.46
N ASP A 172 -1.06 -2.36 -0.46
CA ASP A 172 -1.81 -2.61 0.77
C ASP A 172 -1.36 -3.94 1.38
N ARG A 173 -1.15 -4.97 0.54
CA ARG A 173 -0.63 -6.28 0.96
C ARG A 173 0.86 -6.21 1.36
N ALA A 174 1.66 -5.38 0.68
CA ALA A 174 3.04 -5.12 1.09
C ALA A 174 3.10 -4.49 2.48
N ALA A 175 2.25 -3.49 2.75
CA ALA A 175 2.14 -2.88 4.08
C ALA A 175 1.65 -3.87 5.15
N ALA A 176 0.70 -4.74 4.80
CA ALA A 176 0.23 -5.82 5.67
C ALA A 176 1.37 -6.80 6.04
N ALA A 177 2.17 -7.23 5.04
CA ALA A 177 3.32 -8.10 5.26
C ALA A 177 4.38 -7.44 6.15
N ILE A 178 4.68 -6.15 5.94
CA ILE A 178 5.59 -5.36 6.79
C ILE A 178 5.05 -5.27 8.22
N ALA A 179 3.76 -4.96 8.38
CA ALA A 179 3.13 -4.84 9.70
C ALA A 179 3.16 -6.16 10.46
N ALA A 180 2.86 -7.27 9.81
CA ALA A 180 2.92 -8.59 10.39
C ALA A 180 4.35 -8.98 10.78
N ALA A 181 5.32 -8.78 9.88
CA ALA A 181 6.72 -9.13 10.13
C ALA A 181 7.37 -8.34 11.28
N LEU A 182 6.93 -7.08 11.48
CA LEU A 182 7.39 -6.21 12.58
C LEU A 182 6.55 -6.36 13.86
N GLY A 183 5.53 -7.22 13.89
CA GLY A 183 4.62 -7.34 15.03
C GLY A 183 3.91 -6.02 15.36
N ALA A 184 3.43 -5.31 14.34
CA ALA A 184 2.87 -3.99 14.51
C ALA A 184 1.60 -4.01 15.37
N GLU A 185 1.47 -3.05 16.27
CA GLU A 185 0.25 -2.82 17.05
C GLU A 185 -0.92 -2.38 16.15
N ALA A 186 -0.61 -1.55 15.17
CA ALA A 186 -1.61 -1.08 14.22
C ALA A 186 -1.06 -0.93 12.80
N LEU A 187 -1.92 -1.24 11.82
CA LEU A 187 -1.76 -0.90 10.42
C LEU A 187 -2.83 0.13 10.04
N VAL A 188 -2.40 1.37 9.74
CA VAL A 188 -3.30 2.43 9.25
C VAL A 188 -3.20 2.50 7.72
N ILE A 189 -4.31 2.33 7.02
CA ILE A 189 -4.38 2.42 5.56
C ILE A 189 -5.20 3.66 5.18
N LEU A 190 -4.50 4.71 4.77
CA LEU A 190 -5.10 5.96 4.33
C LEU A 190 -5.49 5.90 2.85
N SER A 191 -6.70 6.35 2.55
CA SER A 191 -7.24 6.39 1.18
C SER A 191 -7.96 7.71 0.92
N ASN A 192 -8.55 7.85 -0.27
CA ASN A 192 -9.34 9.02 -0.65
C ASN A 192 -10.82 8.87 -0.32
N VAL A 193 -11.14 8.06 0.67
CA VAL A 193 -12.46 7.89 1.27
C VAL A 193 -12.30 7.70 2.78
N PRO A 194 -13.32 8.01 3.61
CA PRO A 194 -13.19 7.98 5.07
C PRO A 194 -12.95 6.56 5.65
N GLY A 195 -13.26 5.53 4.91
CA GLY A 195 -13.13 4.12 5.33
C GLY A 195 -13.89 3.20 4.40
N LEU A 196 -14.33 2.04 4.88
CA LEU A 196 -15.21 1.14 4.14
C LEU A 196 -16.65 1.67 4.20
N LEU A 197 -17.25 1.89 3.03
CA LEU A 197 -18.63 2.35 2.89
C LEU A 197 -19.55 1.18 2.57
N ARG A 198 -20.72 1.12 3.22
CA ARG A 198 -21.75 0.12 2.91
C ARG A 198 -22.32 0.32 1.51
N ALA A 199 -22.44 1.57 1.08
CA ALA A 199 -22.99 1.95 -0.21
C ALA A 199 -22.11 3.05 -0.85
N PHE A 200 -21.02 2.65 -1.53
CA PHE A 200 -20.15 3.60 -2.24
C PHE A 200 -20.93 4.30 -3.37
N PRO A 201 -20.82 5.64 -3.56
CA PRO A 201 -19.91 6.59 -2.90
C PRO A 201 -20.48 7.35 -1.70
N ASP A 202 -21.59 6.92 -1.11
CA ASP A 202 -22.23 7.59 0.03
C ASP A 202 -21.37 7.50 1.29
N GLU A 203 -20.68 8.58 1.65
CA GLU A 203 -19.81 8.64 2.85
C GLU A 203 -20.60 8.54 4.17
N ALA A 204 -21.90 8.85 4.19
CA ALA A 204 -22.75 8.66 5.37
C ALA A 204 -22.96 7.17 5.69
N SER A 205 -22.70 6.28 4.72
CA SER A 205 -22.77 4.83 4.89
C SER A 205 -21.50 4.19 5.49
N LEU A 206 -20.62 4.98 6.11
CA LEU A 206 -19.36 4.51 6.71
C LEU A 206 -19.61 3.39 7.73
N ILE A 207 -18.87 2.29 7.59
CA ILE A 207 -18.82 1.21 8.57
C ILE A 207 -17.68 1.54 9.55
N SER A 208 -18.01 1.99 10.76
CA SER A 208 -17.01 2.47 11.72
C SER A 208 -16.22 1.34 12.40
N HIS A 209 -16.82 0.17 12.55
CA HIS A 209 -16.17 -0.96 13.23
C HIS A 209 -16.52 -2.30 12.57
N ILE A 210 -15.53 -3.19 12.49
CA ILE A 210 -15.68 -4.57 12.02
C ILE A 210 -14.91 -5.47 12.96
N ALA A 211 -15.58 -6.51 13.51
CA ALA A 211 -14.90 -7.55 14.26
C ALA A 211 -13.98 -8.35 13.32
N LYS A 212 -12.76 -8.70 13.77
CA LYS A 212 -11.76 -9.38 12.93
C LYS A 212 -12.27 -10.70 12.35
N GLU A 213 -13.12 -11.41 13.07
CA GLU A 213 -13.75 -12.66 12.64
C GLU A 213 -14.71 -12.46 11.45
N ARG A 214 -15.17 -11.23 11.25
CA ARG A 214 -16.14 -10.85 10.21
C ARG A 214 -15.53 -9.99 9.09
N VAL A 215 -14.21 -9.80 9.08
CA VAL A 215 -13.57 -8.95 8.08
C VAL A 215 -13.80 -9.46 6.65
N GLU A 216 -13.83 -10.78 6.43
CA GLU A 216 -14.07 -11.36 5.11
C GLU A 216 -15.51 -11.12 4.63
N GLU A 217 -16.50 -11.10 5.52
CA GLU A 217 -17.89 -10.76 5.18
C GLU A 217 -18.02 -9.31 4.65
N SER A 218 -17.11 -8.43 5.06
CA SER A 218 -17.10 -7.05 4.62
C SER A 218 -16.66 -6.87 3.14
N LEU A 219 -16.15 -7.93 2.49
CA LEU A 219 -15.90 -7.95 1.05
C LEU A 219 -17.17 -7.72 0.22
N ASP A 220 -18.34 -8.04 0.75
CA ASP A 220 -19.64 -7.82 0.08
C ASP A 220 -19.92 -6.32 -0.14
N PHE A 221 -19.39 -5.46 0.72
CA PHE A 221 -19.52 -3.99 0.62
C PHE A 221 -18.34 -3.37 -0.14
N ALA A 222 -17.23 -4.09 -0.27
CA ALA A 222 -16.03 -3.58 -0.88
C ALA A 222 -16.12 -3.56 -2.41
N GLN A 223 -15.87 -2.40 -3.03
CA GLN A 223 -15.83 -2.24 -4.47
C GLN A 223 -14.42 -1.90 -4.96
N GLY A 224 -14.07 -2.36 -6.17
CA GLY A 224 -12.82 -2.04 -6.82
C GLY A 224 -11.58 -2.31 -5.94
N ARG A 225 -10.78 -1.28 -5.70
CA ARG A 225 -9.55 -1.37 -4.89
C ARG A 225 -9.81 -1.60 -3.40
N MET A 226 -11.00 -1.29 -2.89
CA MET A 226 -11.34 -1.54 -1.49
C MET A 226 -11.31 -3.03 -1.18
N LYS A 227 -11.65 -3.91 -2.13
CA LYS A 227 -11.51 -5.37 -1.95
C LYS A 227 -10.09 -5.78 -1.59
N MET A 228 -9.06 -5.18 -2.24
CA MET A 228 -7.67 -5.49 -1.94
C MET A 228 -7.25 -5.00 -0.54
N LYS A 229 -7.81 -3.86 -0.08
CA LYS A 229 -7.57 -3.36 1.28
C LYS A 229 -8.16 -4.28 2.33
N VAL A 230 -9.40 -4.73 2.13
CA VAL A 230 -10.07 -5.67 3.03
C VAL A 230 -9.30 -7.01 3.11
N LEU A 231 -8.85 -7.55 1.96
CA LEU A 231 -8.02 -8.76 1.94
C LEU A 231 -6.69 -8.55 2.67
N GLY A 232 -6.00 -7.43 2.40
CA GLY A 232 -4.76 -7.09 3.10
C GLY A 232 -4.97 -6.94 4.62
N ALA A 233 -6.10 -6.35 5.03
CA ALA A 233 -6.47 -6.25 6.44
C ALA A 233 -6.70 -7.61 7.09
N ALA A 234 -7.43 -8.50 6.41
CA ALA A 234 -7.66 -9.86 6.89
C ALA A 234 -6.33 -10.63 7.04
N GLU A 235 -5.46 -10.56 6.03
CA GLU A 235 -4.13 -11.18 6.06
C GLU A 235 -3.27 -10.63 7.23
N ALA A 236 -3.27 -9.31 7.44
CA ALA A 236 -2.52 -8.68 8.53
C ALA A 236 -2.99 -9.16 9.92
N LEU A 237 -4.31 -9.18 10.14
CA LEU A 237 -4.91 -9.62 11.40
C LEU A 237 -4.69 -11.12 11.67
N GLN A 238 -4.78 -11.96 10.65
CA GLN A 238 -4.47 -13.39 10.73
C GLN A 238 -2.99 -13.65 11.10
N GLN A 239 -2.09 -12.74 10.69
CA GLN A 239 -0.66 -12.81 10.98
C GLN A 239 -0.27 -12.06 12.26
N GLY A 240 -1.23 -11.64 13.09
CA GLY A 240 -0.98 -11.13 14.44
C GLY A 240 -0.85 -9.61 14.56
N VAL A 241 -1.15 -8.82 13.53
CA VAL A 241 -1.29 -7.36 13.66
C VAL A 241 -2.45 -7.06 14.62
N GLY A 242 -2.25 -6.19 15.60
CA GLY A 242 -3.22 -5.94 16.65
C GLY A 242 -4.54 -5.36 16.14
N ARG A 243 -4.48 -4.39 15.24
CA ARG A 243 -5.66 -3.79 14.57
C ARG A 243 -5.32 -3.22 13.21
N VAL A 244 -6.30 -3.16 12.31
CA VAL A 244 -6.20 -2.46 11.02
C VAL A 244 -7.23 -1.36 10.96
N ILE A 245 -6.83 -0.19 10.44
CA ILE A 245 -7.71 0.98 10.37
C ILE A 245 -7.69 1.54 8.95
N PHE A 246 -8.86 1.66 8.33
CA PHE A 246 -9.02 2.41 7.08
C PHE A 246 -9.39 3.84 7.41
N GLY A 247 -8.56 4.80 7.00
CA GLY A 247 -8.72 6.21 7.30
C GLY A 247 -8.72 7.10 6.06
N ASP A 248 -9.10 8.36 6.27
CA ASP A 248 -9.19 9.38 5.24
C ASP A 248 -7.85 10.12 5.07
N GLY A 249 -7.20 9.95 3.93
CA GLY A 249 -5.95 10.64 3.60
C GLY A 249 -6.12 12.05 3.03
N ARG A 250 -7.36 12.58 2.99
CA ARG A 250 -7.67 13.93 2.49
C ARG A 250 -7.65 14.99 3.58
N VAL A 251 -7.75 14.57 4.85
CA VAL A 251 -7.97 15.45 6.01
C VAL A 251 -6.68 15.72 6.78
N ASP A 252 -6.68 16.79 7.56
CA ASP A 252 -5.60 17.08 8.52
C ASP A 252 -5.54 16.01 9.61
N ARG A 253 -4.31 15.72 10.11
CA ARG A 253 -4.03 14.72 11.15
C ARG A 253 -4.62 13.34 10.84
N ALA A 254 -4.56 12.93 9.58
CA ALA A 254 -5.19 11.72 9.07
C ALA A 254 -4.81 10.45 9.86
N VAL A 255 -3.53 10.31 10.24
CA VAL A 255 -3.05 9.14 11.01
C VAL A 255 -3.56 9.19 12.44
N ARG A 256 -3.48 10.36 13.11
CA ARG A 256 -3.96 10.53 14.49
C ARG A 256 -5.46 10.33 14.60
N ARG A 257 -6.23 10.86 13.65
CA ARG A 257 -7.68 10.67 13.59
C ARG A 257 -8.03 9.20 13.43
N ALA A 258 -7.34 8.49 12.53
CA ALA A 258 -7.50 7.05 12.37
C ALA A 258 -7.18 6.29 13.68
N LEU A 259 -6.07 6.61 14.34
CA LEU A 259 -5.68 6.00 15.62
C LEU A 259 -6.68 6.28 16.75
N ALA A 260 -7.36 7.44 16.70
CA ALA A 260 -8.46 7.81 17.61
C ALA A 260 -9.80 7.11 17.28
N GLY A 261 -9.85 6.31 16.20
CA GLY A 261 -11.04 5.54 15.83
C GLY A 261 -11.91 6.16 14.75
N GLU A 262 -11.43 7.27 14.11
CA GLU A 262 -12.12 7.80 12.94
C GLU A 262 -11.82 6.95 11.70
N GLY A 263 -12.88 6.58 10.96
CA GLY A 263 -12.78 5.68 9.81
C GLY A 263 -13.36 4.30 10.09
N THR A 264 -12.78 3.25 9.50
CA THR A 264 -13.16 1.85 9.77
C THR A 264 -12.10 1.16 10.58
N VAL A 265 -12.40 0.82 11.83
CA VAL A 265 -11.50 0.09 12.73
C VAL A 265 -11.84 -1.39 12.67
N ILE A 266 -10.84 -2.25 12.48
CA ILE A 266 -10.96 -3.70 12.44
C ILE A 266 -10.12 -4.28 13.59
N THR A 267 -10.77 -4.91 14.58
CA THR A 267 -10.16 -5.44 15.80
C THR A 267 -10.74 -6.78 16.19
#